data_35db697e224ac65cd149f2b147cfc209
#
_entry.id   35db697e224ac65cd149f2b147cfc209
#
_cell.length_a   1.000
_cell.length_b   1.000
_cell.length_c   1.000
_cell.angle_alpha   90.00
_cell.angle_beta   90.00
_cell.angle_gamma   90.00
#
_symmetry.space_group_name_H-M   'P 1'
#
loop_
_entity.id
_entity.type
_entity.pdbx_description
1 polymer ?
#
loop_
_entity_poly.entity_id
_entity_poly.type
_entity_poly.pdbx_seq_one_letter_code
_entity_poly.pdbx_strand_id
1 'polypeptide(L)'
;IKFVPINTPERNTVQFEKLVLLIIRADYVFSRLEEICSAIFADTRIQCVFTIPEPKSIVDRSLDLYLKDAGCILLPWDIALVNKFDLAITASPNGDFEKINAPLLVFQHGPGLGKSGAYDSTLKAINRLKMRQYPTYICEPTSKGEITRLPANIKTAYVGDPVFDKILYSEKYREEYRAALNCNAQKLVIITSTWGPNSLLSNIRTIVEDLLKELPHSEYRVAMILHPYIWAGHGEWQIKTWFKKELYAGLKIVPHEMGWEAAIIAADIVIGDYGSVTNYGASIGKPVLRYEPSEDSVPKGIAIVEHANNNSIPIKSSHKALKVIRALEATPLHTNRLDPTAFSSVGHSLESIQHLAYSVLGIEIDNRATVKLVAQPARPIQIDNELYRTVTLETQQKGETVLNIQAFKSSSLDYNLVFDGPRIQLIKKEVTSMFNLTPSEILVIDNNSLSGKFISKLIETQSDTAGLFCINCGSEWIAKSKTNGSFKAQTDCPYSVLTARSIWYLLKLKKTHCIIETNCKNYRLTLMEG
;
A
#
# COMPACT_ATOMS: atom_id res chain seq x y z
N ILE A 1 12.07 -34.06 -18.56
CA ILE A 1 11.60 -32.89 -19.34
C ILE A 1 12.63 -32.71 -20.43
N LYS A 2 12.25 -32.97 -21.71
CA LYS A 2 13.15 -32.73 -22.86
C LYS A 2 13.32 -31.22 -22.98
N PHE A 3 14.53 -30.73 -22.75
CA PHE A 3 14.92 -29.36 -22.92
C PHE A 3 14.82 -29.00 -24.42
N VAL A 4 13.98 -28.04 -24.77
CA VAL A 4 14.00 -27.45 -26.12
C VAL A 4 15.15 -26.44 -26.11
N PRO A 5 16.15 -26.57 -26.99
CA PRO A 5 17.20 -25.57 -27.08
C PRO A 5 16.58 -24.20 -27.32
N ILE A 6 17.01 -23.19 -26.53
CA ILE A 6 16.47 -21.81 -26.60
C ILE A 6 16.68 -21.22 -28.01
N ASN A 7 17.67 -21.70 -28.71
CA ASN A 7 17.97 -21.29 -30.09
C ASN A 7 17.78 -22.44 -31.04
N THR A 8 16.59 -22.59 -31.62
CA THR A 8 16.33 -23.38 -32.82
C THR A 8 15.95 -22.40 -33.94
N PRO A 9 16.91 -21.91 -34.74
CA PRO A 9 16.66 -20.87 -35.74
C PRO A 9 15.49 -21.18 -36.68
N GLU A 10 15.27 -22.47 -36.96
CA GLU A 10 14.21 -22.96 -37.83
C GLU A 10 12.79 -22.82 -37.25
N ARG A 11 12.65 -22.58 -35.93
CA ARG A 11 11.36 -22.50 -35.23
C ARG A 11 11.08 -21.12 -34.62
N ASN A 12 12.06 -20.23 -34.63
CA ASN A 12 11.89 -18.90 -34.06
C ASN A 12 11.18 -17.97 -35.05
N THR A 13 10.02 -17.45 -34.69
CA THR A 13 9.31 -16.45 -35.49
C THR A 13 10.09 -15.13 -35.54
N VAL A 14 10.76 -14.79 -34.44
CA VAL A 14 11.62 -13.61 -34.31
C VAL A 14 13.05 -14.08 -34.03
N GLN A 15 14.00 -13.60 -34.81
CA GLN A 15 15.42 -13.87 -34.61
C GLN A 15 15.97 -12.87 -33.59
N PHE A 16 16.47 -13.36 -32.47
CA PHE A 16 17.13 -12.52 -31.47
C PHE A 16 18.67 -12.59 -31.64
N GLU A 17 19.33 -11.51 -31.26
CA GLU A 17 20.80 -11.38 -31.34
C GLU A 17 21.45 -11.61 -29.97
N LYS A 18 20.71 -11.31 -28.90
CA LYS A 18 21.21 -11.30 -27.52
C LYS A 18 20.30 -12.12 -26.58
N LEU A 19 20.92 -12.90 -25.71
CA LEU A 19 20.25 -13.72 -24.72
C LEU A 19 20.57 -13.20 -23.32
N VAL A 20 19.53 -12.76 -22.60
CA VAL A 20 19.64 -12.20 -21.24
C VAL A 20 19.07 -13.18 -20.22
N LEU A 21 19.85 -13.48 -19.17
CA LEU A 21 19.45 -14.33 -18.06
C LEU A 21 18.97 -13.49 -16.87
N LEU A 22 17.73 -13.66 -16.46
CA LEU A 22 17.15 -13.06 -15.27
C LEU A 22 17.18 -14.06 -14.12
N ILE A 23 17.92 -13.74 -13.04
CA ILE A 23 18.13 -14.64 -11.91
C ILE A 23 17.21 -14.19 -10.78
N ILE A 24 16.18 -14.98 -10.48
CA ILE A 24 15.10 -14.66 -9.55
C ILE A 24 15.24 -15.53 -8.31
N ARG A 25 15.32 -14.90 -7.13
CA ARG A 25 15.41 -15.60 -5.84
C ARG A 25 14.15 -15.57 -5.01
N ALA A 26 13.26 -14.64 -5.29
CA ALA A 26 11.99 -14.46 -4.59
C ALA A 26 11.01 -13.69 -5.48
N ASP A 27 9.73 -13.77 -5.18
CA ASP A 27 8.64 -13.09 -5.89
C ASP A 27 8.83 -11.57 -5.94
N TYR A 28 9.21 -10.94 -4.82
CA TYR A 28 9.48 -9.49 -4.77
C TYR A 28 10.70 -9.08 -5.62
N VAL A 29 11.66 -9.98 -5.84
CA VAL A 29 12.79 -9.77 -6.77
C VAL A 29 12.27 -9.78 -8.20
N PHE A 30 11.35 -10.71 -8.52
CA PHE A 30 10.74 -10.78 -9.83
C PHE A 30 9.93 -9.53 -10.15
N SER A 31 9.03 -9.11 -9.26
CA SER A 31 8.20 -7.91 -9.48
C SER A 31 9.02 -6.66 -9.76
N ARG A 32 10.16 -6.48 -9.07
CA ARG A 32 11.08 -5.37 -9.33
C ARG A 32 11.79 -5.50 -10.68
N LEU A 33 12.30 -6.68 -11.02
CA LEU A 33 13.02 -6.89 -12.27
C LEU A 33 12.09 -6.93 -13.47
N GLU A 34 10.88 -7.45 -13.34
CA GLU A 34 9.87 -7.46 -14.38
C GLU A 34 9.58 -6.04 -14.91
N GLU A 35 9.28 -5.10 -14.00
CA GLU A 35 9.01 -3.71 -14.39
C GLU A 35 10.21 -3.06 -15.10
N ILE A 36 11.42 -3.23 -14.56
CA ILE A 36 12.65 -2.68 -15.15
C ILE A 36 12.92 -3.34 -16.51
N CYS A 37 12.92 -4.67 -16.56
CA CYS A 37 13.31 -5.40 -17.75
C CYS A 37 12.27 -5.29 -18.88
N SER A 38 10.97 -5.25 -18.57
CA SER A 38 9.94 -5.01 -19.57
C SER A 38 10.05 -3.60 -20.18
N ALA A 39 10.45 -2.61 -19.38
CA ALA A 39 10.64 -1.24 -19.87
C ALA A 39 11.89 -1.10 -20.76
N ILE A 40 13.01 -1.76 -20.41
CA ILE A 40 14.28 -1.60 -21.14
C ILE A 40 14.52 -2.63 -22.23
N PHE A 41 13.90 -3.80 -22.18
CA PHE A 41 14.07 -4.90 -23.14
C PHE A 41 12.84 -5.12 -24.05
N ALA A 42 12.03 -4.12 -24.28
CA ALA A 42 11.00 -4.14 -25.32
C ALA A 42 11.63 -4.06 -26.73
N ASP A 43 12.61 -4.92 -26.98
CA ASP A 43 13.45 -4.98 -28.18
C ASP A 43 13.50 -6.41 -28.69
N THR A 44 13.05 -6.63 -29.94
CA THR A 44 12.97 -7.96 -30.55
C THR A 44 14.35 -8.63 -30.78
N ARG A 45 15.44 -7.86 -30.70
CA ARG A 45 16.81 -8.38 -30.76
C ARG A 45 17.23 -9.08 -29.47
N ILE A 46 16.46 -8.92 -28.36
CA ILE A 46 16.79 -9.43 -27.03
C ILE A 46 15.78 -10.49 -26.63
N GLN A 47 16.27 -11.67 -26.26
CA GLN A 47 15.47 -12.72 -25.63
C GLN A 47 15.82 -12.82 -24.16
N CYS A 48 14.81 -12.68 -23.28
CA CYS A 48 14.96 -12.92 -21.86
C CYS A 48 14.58 -14.34 -21.47
N VAL A 49 15.36 -14.96 -20.59
CA VAL A 49 15.09 -16.25 -19.96
C VAL A 49 15.33 -16.13 -18.46
N PHE A 50 14.67 -16.96 -17.68
CA PHE A 50 14.65 -16.85 -16.22
C PHE A 50 15.26 -18.10 -15.58
N THR A 51 15.82 -17.95 -14.39
CA THR A 51 16.29 -19.08 -13.59
C THR A 51 16.13 -18.79 -12.10
N ILE A 52 15.99 -19.87 -11.33
CA ILE A 52 15.93 -19.81 -9.86
C ILE A 52 17.16 -20.52 -9.33
N PRO A 53 18.06 -19.81 -8.59
CA PRO A 53 19.28 -20.43 -8.05
C PRO A 53 18.95 -21.42 -6.93
N GLU A 54 19.79 -22.45 -6.81
CA GLU A 54 19.71 -23.43 -5.74
C GLU A 54 20.81 -23.19 -4.68
N PRO A 55 20.60 -23.55 -3.40
CA PRO A 55 19.35 -24.11 -2.87
C PRO A 55 18.23 -23.06 -2.79
N LYS A 56 16.99 -23.49 -3.07
CA LYS A 56 15.81 -22.65 -2.94
C LYS A 56 15.62 -22.23 -1.50
N SER A 57 15.25 -20.99 -1.27
CA SER A 57 14.81 -20.52 0.04
C SER A 57 13.51 -21.21 0.47
N ILE A 58 13.30 -21.37 1.79
CA ILE A 58 12.03 -21.91 2.33
C ILE A 58 10.84 -21.04 1.90
N VAL A 59 11.09 -19.77 1.64
CA VAL A 59 10.10 -18.75 1.20
C VAL A 59 9.69 -18.96 -0.26
N ASP A 60 10.50 -19.66 -1.08
CA ASP A 60 10.35 -19.72 -2.54
C ASP A 60 9.65 -20.99 -3.04
N ARG A 61 8.87 -21.67 -2.20
CA ARG A 61 8.24 -22.96 -2.56
C ARG A 61 7.33 -22.92 -3.79
N SER A 62 6.78 -21.76 -4.14
CA SER A 62 5.87 -21.55 -5.27
C SER A 62 6.45 -20.66 -6.36
N LEU A 63 7.70 -20.21 -6.26
CA LEU A 63 8.29 -19.25 -7.18
C LEU A 63 8.34 -19.77 -8.63
N ASP A 64 8.59 -21.06 -8.82
CA ASP A 64 8.59 -21.68 -10.15
C ASP A 64 7.18 -21.73 -10.78
N LEU A 65 6.13 -21.90 -9.98
CA LEU A 65 4.74 -21.80 -10.44
C LEU A 65 4.41 -20.36 -10.79
N TYR A 66 4.78 -19.43 -9.92
CA TYR A 66 4.56 -18.01 -10.12
C TYR A 66 5.20 -17.49 -11.43
N LEU A 67 6.47 -17.84 -11.69
CA LEU A 67 7.15 -17.47 -12.93
C LEU A 67 6.54 -18.13 -14.18
N LYS A 68 6.06 -19.38 -14.06
CA LYS A 68 5.34 -20.05 -15.16
C LYS A 68 4.00 -19.40 -15.44
N ASP A 69 3.25 -19.02 -14.42
CA ASP A 69 1.97 -18.32 -14.57
C ASP A 69 2.16 -16.92 -15.18
N ALA A 70 3.30 -16.27 -14.90
CA ALA A 70 3.72 -15.04 -15.56
C ALA A 70 4.21 -15.24 -17.02
N GLY A 71 4.22 -16.48 -17.53
CA GLY A 71 4.63 -16.81 -18.91
C GLY A 71 6.13 -16.80 -19.13
N CYS A 72 6.95 -16.86 -18.07
CA CYS A 72 8.42 -16.84 -18.17
C CYS A 72 8.99 -18.16 -18.72
N ILE A 73 10.01 -18.07 -19.60
CA ILE A 73 10.82 -19.23 -20.02
C ILE A 73 11.79 -19.53 -18.88
N LEU A 74 11.50 -20.58 -18.13
CA LEU A 74 12.29 -20.94 -16.95
C LEU A 74 13.33 -22.01 -17.27
N LEU A 75 14.62 -21.69 -17.07
CA LEU A 75 15.75 -22.60 -17.18
C LEU A 75 16.07 -23.23 -15.81
N PRO A 76 16.34 -24.55 -15.76
CA PRO A 76 16.94 -25.16 -14.57
C PRO A 76 18.27 -24.49 -14.22
N TRP A 77 18.57 -24.39 -12.92
CA TRP A 77 19.78 -23.72 -12.44
C TRP A 77 21.09 -24.33 -12.98
N ASP A 78 21.18 -25.67 -12.97
CA ASP A 78 22.31 -26.41 -13.50
C ASP A 78 22.54 -26.14 -15.00
N ILE A 79 21.46 -25.99 -15.77
CA ILE A 79 21.51 -25.62 -17.18
C ILE A 79 21.96 -24.17 -17.35
N ALA A 80 21.52 -23.26 -16.49
CA ALA A 80 21.95 -21.86 -16.52
C ALA A 80 23.46 -21.71 -16.24
N LEU A 81 24.03 -22.56 -15.37
CA LEU A 81 25.45 -22.54 -15.03
C LEU A 81 26.38 -22.98 -16.15
N VAL A 82 25.94 -23.86 -17.06
CA VAL A 82 26.77 -24.39 -18.17
C VAL A 82 26.59 -23.63 -19.48
N ASN A 83 25.55 -22.81 -19.58
CA ASN A 83 25.29 -22.03 -20.79
C ASN A 83 25.95 -20.64 -20.70
N LYS A 84 26.22 -20.04 -21.88
CA LYS A 84 26.71 -18.67 -22.00
C LYS A 84 25.55 -17.75 -22.32
N PHE A 85 25.54 -16.59 -21.66
CA PHE A 85 24.58 -15.50 -21.90
C PHE A 85 25.32 -14.21 -22.23
N ASP A 86 24.66 -13.30 -22.95
CA ASP A 86 25.24 -11.98 -23.26
C ASP A 86 25.20 -11.06 -22.05
N LEU A 87 24.22 -11.26 -21.15
CA LEU A 87 24.05 -10.52 -19.90
C LEU A 87 23.27 -11.36 -18.88
N ALA A 88 23.63 -11.24 -17.62
CA ALA A 88 22.83 -11.74 -16.49
C ALA A 88 22.42 -10.59 -15.58
N ILE A 89 21.20 -10.66 -15.02
CA ILE A 89 20.63 -9.62 -14.14
C ILE A 89 20.03 -10.26 -12.90
N THR A 90 20.27 -9.66 -11.75
CA THR A 90 19.64 -10.05 -10.48
C THR A 90 19.38 -8.81 -9.61
N ALA A 91 18.38 -8.87 -8.72
CA ALA A 91 18.16 -7.85 -7.69
C ALA A 91 18.57 -8.35 -6.28
N SER A 92 19.54 -9.24 -6.21
CA SER A 92 20.15 -9.69 -4.96
C SER A 92 21.58 -10.15 -5.22
N PRO A 93 22.57 -9.75 -4.43
CA PRO A 93 23.95 -10.26 -4.56
C PRO A 93 24.13 -11.67 -3.99
N ASN A 94 23.11 -12.22 -3.33
CA ASN A 94 23.17 -13.52 -2.68
C ASN A 94 22.89 -14.65 -3.69
N GLY A 95 23.85 -15.56 -3.88
CA GLY A 95 23.78 -16.71 -4.76
C GLY A 95 25.17 -17.15 -5.20
N ASP A 96 25.27 -18.33 -5.82
CA ASP A 96 26.53 -18.86 -6.35
C ASP A 96 26.72 -18.34 -7.80
N PHE A 97 26.76 -17.02 -7.95
CA PHE A 97 26.82 -16.35 -9.26
C PHE A 97 28.20 -16.34 -9.88
N GLU A 98 29.23 -16.75 -9.16
CA GLU A 98 30.61 -16.90 -9.65
C GLU A 98 30.71 -17.83 -10.85
N LYS A 99 29.79 -18.80 -10.97
CA LYS A 99 29.75 -19.79 -12.06
C LYS A 99 28.93 -19.32 -13.31
N ILE A 100 28.25 -18.19 -13.24
CA ILE A 100 27.44 -17.70 -14.37
C ILE A 100 28.37 -17.14 -15.46
N ASN A 101 28.22 -17.67 -16.67
CA ASN A 101 29.01 -17.31 -17.84
C ASN A 101 28.41 -16.11 -18.60
N ALA A 102 28.40 -14.95 -17.95
CA ALA A 102 27.93 -13.69 -18.53
C ALA A 102 28.45 -12.49 -17.74
N PRO A 103 28.53 -11.27 -18.26
CA PRO A 103 28.53 -10.06 -17.47
C PRO A 103 27.31 -10.03 -16.53
N LEU A 104 27.43 -9.44 -15.33
CA LEU A 104 26.37 -9.47 -14.33
C LEU A 104 26.02 -8.06 -13.86
N LEU A 105 24.73 -7.68 -13.95
CA LEU A 105 24.18 -6.52 -13.26
C LEU A 105 23.51 -6.96 -11.98
N VAL A 106 23.90 -6.37 -10.87
CA VAL A 106 23.34 -6.63 -9.54
C VAL A 106 22.64 -5.38 -9.04
N PHE A 107 21.31 -5.43 -9.00
CA PHE A 107 20.50 -4.37 -8.41
C PHE A 107 20.30 -4.62 -6.91
N GLN A 108 20.05 -3.56 -6.18
CA GLN A 108 19.52 -3.65 -4.81
C GLN A 108 18.00 -3.81 -4.86
N HIS A 109 17.42 -4.55 -3.91
CA HIS A 109 15.96 -4.75 -3.84
C HIS A 109 15.23 -3.71 -2.99
N GLY A 110 15.89 -2.61 -2.65
CA GLY A 110 15.34 -1.46 -1.91
C GLY A 110 16.24 -0.23 -2.08
N PRO A 111 15.83 0.93 -1.56
CA PRO A 111 16.55 2.20 -1.73
C PRO A 111 17.81 2.29 -0.86
N GLY A 112 18.23 1.18 -0.25
CA GLY A 112 19.39 1.07 0.63
C GLY A 112 19.32 -0.17 1.52
N LEU A 113 20.42 -0.48 2.19
CA LEU A 113 20.53 -1.62 3.09
C LEU A 113 19.94 -1.26 4.46
N GLY A 114 18.62 -1.43 4.63
CA GLY A 114 17.86 -1.01 5.80
C GLY A 114 18.17 -1.72 7.14
N LYS A 115 19.10 -2.69 7.17
CA LYS A 115 19.51 -3.43 8.39
C LYS A 115 21.02 -3.60 8.44
N SER A 116 21.65 -3.37 9.59
CA SER A 116 23.11 -3.54 9.77
C SER A 116 23.58 -4.95 9.40
N GLY A 117 22.87 -6.00 9.82
CA GLY A 117 23.18 -7.38 9.47
C GLY A 117 22.99 -7.71 7.98
N ALA A 118 22.13 -6.97 7.26
CA ALA A 118 21.99 -7.10 5.81
C ALA A 118 23.18 -6.50 5.07
N TYR A 119 23.78 -5.43 5.58
CA TYR A 119 24.98 -4.82 5.01
C TYR A 119 26.15 -5.80 4.99
N ASP A 120 26.47 -6.42 6.14
CA ASP A 120 27.57 -7.38 6.25
C ASP A 120 27.35 -8.62 5.37
N SER A 121 26.14 -9.13 5.29
CA SER A 121 25.82 -10.28 4.43
C SER A 121 25.93 -9.91 2.95
N THR A 122 25.54 -8.71 2.55
CA THR A 122 25.67 -8.20 1.20
C THR A 122 27.12 -8.01 0.82
N LEU A 123 27.96 -7.42 1.69
CA LEU A 123 29.39 -7.29 1.46
C LEU A 123 30.09 -8.65 1.29
N LYS A 124 29.74 -9.64 2.11
CA LYS A 124 30.24 -11.01 1.97
C LYS A 124 29.84 -11.63 0.64
N ALA A 125 28.60 -11.41 0.20
CA ALA A 125 28.12 -11.90 -1.08
C ALA A 125 28.85 -11.23 -2.25
N ILE A 126 29.01 -9.91 -2.21
CA ILE A 126 29.74 -9.15 -3.23
C ILE A 126 31.22 -9.58 -3.28
N ASN A 127 31.85 -9.80 -2.12
CA ASN A 127 33.22 -10.27 -2.07
C ASN A 127 33.43 -11.66 -2.73
N ARG A 128 32.43 -12.53 -2.76
CA ARG A 128 32.50 -13.80 -3.52
C ARG A 128 32.53 -13.55 -5.01
N LEU A 129 31.87 -12.49 -5.51
CA LEU A 129 31.83 -12.14 -6.93
C LEU A 129 33.21 -11.73 -7.50
N LYS A 130 34.23 -11.49 -6.66
CA LYS A 130 35.62 -11.22 -7.10
C LYS A 130 36.22 -12.37 -7.92
N MET A 131 35.73 -13.59 -7.76
CA MET A 131 36.21 -14.79 -8.46
C MET A 131 35.65 -14.92 -9.88
N ARG A 132 34.74 -14.04 -10.30
CA ARG A 132 34.13 -14.10 -11.63
C ARG A 132 35.13 -13.75 -12.73
N GLN A 133 35.03 -14.45 -13.85
CA GLN A 133 35.79 -14.15 -15.06
C GLN A 133 35.18 -12.98 -15.86
N TYR A 134 33.86 -12.75 -15.72
CA TYR A 134 33.13 -11.71 -16.42
C TYR A 134 32.94 -10.46 -15.54
N PRO A 135 32.83 -9.28 -16.13
CA PRO A 135 32.57 -8.04 -15.40
C PRO A 135 31.30 -8.13 -14.55
N THR A 136 31.36 -7.55 -13.36
CA THR A 136 30.18 -7.39 -12.50
C THR A 136 29.97 -5.92 -12.23
N TYR A 137 28.72 -5.47 -12.36
CA TYR A 137 28.30 -4.11 -12.09
C TYR A 137 27.32 -4.09 -10.91
N ILE A 138 27.68 -3.42 -9.84
CA ILE A 138 26.76 -3.15 -8.74
C ILE A 138 26.00 -1.87 -9.09
N CYS A 139 24.71 -2.01 -9.33
CA CYS A 139 23.81 -0.92 -9.68
C CYS A 139 23.33 -0.23 -8.40
N GLU A 140 23.86 0.96 -8.12
CA GLU A 140 23.53 1.74 -6.93
C GLU A 140 22.59 2.91 -7.25
N PRO A 141 21.64 3.19 -6.33
CA PRO A 141 20.70 4.29 -6.49
C PRO A 141 21.33 5.65 -6.25
N THR A 142 22.44 5.74 -5.51
CA THR A 142 23.06 6.99 -5.09
C THR A 142 24.52 7.10 -5.53
N SER A 143 24.98 8.32 -5.81
CA SER A 143 26.39 8.60 -6.16
C SER A 143 27.35 8.54 -4.96
N LYS A 144 26.83 8.57 -3.75
CA LYS A 144 27.60 8.38 -2.51
C LYS A 144 27.66 6.91 -2.12
N GLY A 145 28.06 6.04 -3.06
CA GLY A 145 28.02 4.60 -2.96
C GLY A 145 28.08 4.04 -1.54
N GLU A 146 27.08 3.27 -1.20
CA GLU A 146 26.99 2.60 0.12
C GLU A 146 28.11 1.59 0.31
N ILE A 147 28.68 1.10 -0.81
CA ILE A 147 29.74 0.11 -0.85
C ILE A 147 31.05 0.79 -1.25
N THR A 148 31.82 1.20 -0.26
CA THR A 148 33.04 2.01 -0.47
C THR A 148 34.29 1.20 -0.84
N ARG A 149 34.27 -0.15 -0.74
CA ARG A 149 35.43 -1.01 -1.03
C ARG A 149 35.02 -2.22 -1.85
N LEU A 150 35.08 -2.07 -3.18
CA LEU A 150 34.82 -3.17 -4.11
C LEU A 150 36.13 -3.81 -4.60
N PRO A 151 36.16 -5.13 -4.87
CA PRO A 151 37.22 -5.79 -5.61
C PRO A 151 37.45 -5.12 -6.99
N ALA A 152 38.67 -5.17 -7.50
CA ALA A 152 39.07 -4.48 -8.74
C ALA A 152 38.29 -4.89 -10.01
N ASN A 153 37.72 -6.11 -10.05
CA ASN A 153 36.90 -6.61 -11.16
C ASN A 153 35.40 -6.28 -11.02
N ILE A 154 35.02 -5.61 -9.95
CA ILE A 154 33.63 -5.19 -9.70
C ILE A 154 33.56 -3.67 -9.90
N LYS A 155 32.64 -3.23 -10.73
CA LYS A 155 32.39 -1.81 -11.04
C LYS A 155 31.11 -1.36 -10.37
N THR A 156 31.09 -0.12 -9.86
CA THR A 156 29.84 0.53 -9.44
C THR A 156 29.25 1.28 -10.63
N ALA A 157 27.94 1.15 -10.81
CA ALA A 157 27.15 1.92 -11.76
C ALA A 157 26.05 2.68 -11.01
N TYR A 158 26.11 4.00 -11.05
CA TYR A 158 25.14 4.88 -10.39
C TYR A 158 23.95 5.10 -11.34
N VAL A 159 22.91 4.30 -11.19
CA VAL A 159 21.78 4.24 -12.13
C VAL A 159 20.49 4.89 -11.62
N GLY A 160 20.49 5.33 -10.36
CA GLY A 160 19.28 5.84 -9.73
C GLY A 160 18.35 4.73 -9.21
N ASP A 161 17.15 5.12 -8.80
CA ASP A 161 16.14 4.19 -8.28
C ASP A 161 14.84 4.29 -9.09
N PRO A 162 14.53 3.29 -9.95
CA PRO A 162 13.29 3.28 -10.72
C PRO A 162 12.02 3.30 -9.89
N VAL A 163 12.04 2.76 -8.67
CA VAL A 163 10.89 2.79 -7.75
C VAL A 163 10.66 4.21 -7.23
N PHE A 164 11.71 4.93 -6.89
CA PHE A 164 11.60 6.33 -6.48
C PHE A 164 11.07 7.20 -7.63
N ASP A 165 11.60 7.02 -8.84
CA ASP A 165 11.11 7.73 -10.03
C ASP A 165 9.64 7.41 -10.32
N LYS A 166 9.23 6.15 -10.19
CA LYS A 166 7.84 5.69 -10.32
C LYS A 166 6.94 6.39 -9.30
N ILE A 167 7.38 6.49 -8.05
CA ILE A 167 6.63 7.19 -6.99
C ILE A 167 6.48 8.67 -7.34
N LEU A 168 7.58 9.37 -7.65
CA LEU A 168 7.56 10.79 -8.00
C LEU A 168 6.66 11.09 -9.20
N TYR A 169 6.78 10.30 -10.26
CA TYR A 169 5.95 10.46 -11.46
C TYR A 169 4.47 10.22 -11.18
N SER A 170 4.16 9.34 -10.22
CA SER A 170 2.80 8.92 -9.90
C SER A 170 2.09 9.81 -8.88
N GLU A 171 2.76 10.77 -8.24
CA GLU A 171 2.14 11.66 -7.23
C GLU A 171 0.93 12.44 -7.76
N LYS A 172 0.92 12.76 -9.05
CA LYS A 172 -0.20 13.43 -9.72
C LYS A 172 -1.51 12.64 -9.74
N TYR A 173 -1.44 11.32 -9.51
CA TYR A 173 -2.60 10.42 -9.44
C TYR A 173 -3.06 10.16 -8.00
N ARG A 174 -2.62 10.98 -7.03
CA ARG A 174 -2.91 10.79 -5.60
C ARG A 174 -4.41 10.61 -5.32
N GLU A 175 -5.28 11.39 -5.96
CA GLU A 175 -6.73 11.31 -5.71
C GLU A 175 -7.34 10.01 -6.24
N GLU A 176 -6.86 9.47 -7.36
CA GLU A 176 -7.25 8.16 -7.86
C GLU A 176 -6.83 7.04 -6.90
N TYR A 177 -5.62 7.14 -6.33
CA TYR A 177 -5.13 6.18 -5.34
C TYR A 177 -5.90 6.25 -4.02
N ARG A 178 -6.33 7.45 -3.63
CA ARG A 178 -7.21 7.64 -2.47
C ARG A 178 -8.58 7.00 -2.71
N ALA A 179 -9.15 7.20 -3.89
CA ALA A 179 -10.42 6.58 -4.27
C ALA A 179 -10.36 5.04 -4.25
N ALA A 180 -9.26 4.44 -4.74
CA ALA A 180 -9.05 2.99 -4.69
C ALA A 180 -9.00 2.42 -3.26
N LEU A 181 -8.63 3.26 -2.29
CA LEU A 181 -8.66 2.94 -0.86
C LEU A 181 -9.96 3.38 -0.17
N ASN A 182 -10.99 3.78 -0.92
CA ASN A 182 -12.24 4.35 -0.38
C ASN A 182 -11.97 5.48 0.63
N CYS A 183 -11.02 6.36 0.30
CA CYS A 183 -10.56 7.46 1.13
C CYS A 183 -10.68 8.77 0.35
N ASN A 184 -11.83 9.42 0.40
CA ASN A 184 -12.08 10.68 -0.30
C ASN A 184 -11.66 11.88 0.58
N ALA A 185 -12.51 12.27 1.52
CA ALA A 185 -12.26 13.40 2.41
C ALA A 185 -11.56 13.00 3.73
N GLN A 186 -11.51 11.71 4.06
CA GLN A 186 -10.91 11.22 5.31
C GLN A 186 -9.38 11.30 5.24
N LYS A 187 -8.71 11.38 6.39
CA LYS A 187 -7.25 11.21 6.49
C LYS A 187 -6.88 9.73 6.37
N LEU A 188 -5.87 9.43 5.58
CA LEU A 188 -5.38 8.07 5.36
C LEU A 188 -4.13 7.83 6.20
N VAL A 189 -4.22 6.90 7.14
CA VAL A 189 -3.10 6.40 7.95
C VAL A 189 -2.63 5.07 7.37
N ILE A 190 -1.39 5.02 6.92
CA ILE A 190 -0.77 3.80 6.42
C ILE A 190 0.15 3.24 7.50
N ILE A 191 -0.07 1.98 7.87
CA ILE A 191 0.83 1.20 8.73
C ILE A 191 1.70 0.35 7.84
N THR A 192 3.02 0.40 8.01
CA THR A 192 3.96 -0.47 7.31
C THR A 192 4.87 -1.18 8.29
N SER A 193 5.05 -2.48 8.10
CA SER A 193 5.90 -3.27 9.00
C SER A 193 6.84 -4.17 8.22
N THR A 194 8.12 -4.15 8.60
CA THR A 194 9.08 -5.17 8.21
C THR A 194 8.78 -6.48 8.95
N TRP A 195 9.62 -7.47 8.79
CA TRP A 195 9.54 -8.80 9.39
C TRP A 195 10.55 -8.98 10.53
N GLY A 196 10.31 -10.01 11.36
CA GLY A 196 11.20 -10.42 12.44
C GLY A 196 10.97 -9.68 13.76
N PRO A 197 11.76 -10.00 14.81
CA PRO A 197 11.48 -9.57 16.19
C PRO A 197 11.60 -8.06 16.41
N ASN A 198 12.35 -7.36 15.55
CA ASN A 198 12.54 -5.91 15.65
C ASN A 198 11.54 -5.11 14.79
N SER A 199 10.54 -5.75 14.17
CA SER A 199 9.53 -5.08 13.37
C SER A 199 8.50 -4.34 14.22
N LEU A 200 7.80 -3.38 13.61
CA LEU A 200 6.72 -2.63 14.27
C LEU A 200 5.67 -3.57 14.87
N LEU A 201 5.13 -4.50 14.07
CA LEU A 201 4.07 -5.40 14.51
C LEU A 201 4.51 -6.42 15.56
N SER A 202 5.79 -6.80 15.60
CA SER A 202 6.30 -7.68 16.66
C SER A 202 6.35 -6.98 18.02
N ASN A 203 6.51 -5.67 18.04
CA ASN A 203 6.72 -4.87 19.25
C ASN A 203 5.48 -4.07 19.68
N ILE A 204 4.67 -3.59 18.73
CA ILE A 204 3.43 -2.87 19.02
C ILE A 204 2.28 -3.63 18.33
N ARG A 205 1.96 -4.83 18.84
CA ARG A 205 0.96 -5.74 18.24
C ARG A 205 -0.44 -5.15 18.18
N THR A 206 -0.80 -4.32 19.17
CA THR A 206 -2.13 -3.72 19.28
C THR A 206 -2.30 -2.46 18.43
N ILE A 207 -1.26 -1.99 17.73
CA ILE A 207 -1.31 -0.68 17.05
C ILE A 207 -2.47 -0.56 16.07
N VAL A 208 -2.78 -1.61 15.33
CA VAL A 208 -3.88 -1.61 14.36
C VAL A 208 -5.22 -1.51 15.08
N GLU A 209 -5.42 -2.34 16.11
CA GLU A 209 -6.62 -2.36 16.94
C GLU A 209 -6.84 -1.03 17.63
N ASP A 210 -5.79 -0.48 18.27
CA ASP A 210 -5.86 0.78 19.01
C ASP A 210 -6.18 1.97 18.09
N LEU A 211 -5.60 2.01 16.88
CA LEU A 211 -5.93 3.05 15.90
C LEU A 211 -7.38 2.96 15.44
N LEU A 212 -7.89 1.76 15.15
CA LEU A 212 -9.28 1.58 14.70
C LEU A 212 -10.30 1.87 15.81
N LYS A 213 -9.93 1.68 17.08
CA LYS A 213 -10.76 2.05 18.24
C LYS A 213 -10.87 3.56 18.44
N GLU A 214 -9.77 4.27 18.22
CA GLU A 214 -9.62 5.66 18.60
C GLU A 214 -9.83 6.65 17.44
N LEU A 215 -9.64 6.20 16.20
CA LEU A 215 -9.79 7.03 15.02
C LEU A 215 -11.15 6.78 14.36
N PRO A 216 -12.06 7.75 14.36
CA PRO A 216 -13.39 7.59 13.78
C PRO A 216 -13.32 7.26 12.29
N HIS A 217 -14.09 6.28 11.84
CA HIS A 217 -14.17 5.92 10.42
C HIS A 217 -14.73 7.04 9.54
N SER A 218 -15.53 7.95 10.11
CA SER A 218 -15.99 9.16 9.42
C SER A 218 -14.86 10.10 9.03
N GLU A 219 -13.74 10.08 9.76
CA GLU A 219 -12.63 11.03 9.63
C GLU A 219 -11.35 10.37 9.13
N TYR A 220 -11.18 9.08 9.37
CA TYR A 220 -9.95 8.33 9.09
C TYR A 220 -10.20 7.05 8.30
N ARG A 221 -9.20 6.67 7.53
CA ARG A 221 -9.02 5.33 6.98
C ARG A 221 -7.68 4.78 7.45
N VAL A 222 -7.67 3.51 7.80
CA VAL A 222 -6.45 2.81 8.20
C VAL A 222 -6.18 1.71 7.19
N ALA A 223 -4.99 1.72 6.61
CA ALA A 223 -4.54 0.64 5.75
C ALA A 223 -3.16 0.14 6.19
N MET A 224 -2.84 -1.11 5.85
CA MET A 224 -1.61 -1.78 6.29
C MET A 224 -0.89 -2.42 5.11
N ILE A 225 0.42 -2.22 5.07
CA ILE A 225 1.35 -2.84 4.12
C ILE A 225 2.28 -3.75 4.91
N LEU A 226 2.29 -5.03 4.57
CA LEU A 226 3.14 -6.03 5.22
C LEU A 226 4.28 -6.44 4.30
N HIS A 227 5.47 -6.62 4.88
CA HIS A 227 6.62 -7.09 4.12
C HIS A 227 6.35 -8.47 3.47
N PRO A 228 6.85 -8.74 2.25
CA PRO A 228 6.68 -10.02 1.55
C PRO A 228 7.01 -11.26 2.39
N TYR A 229 8.04 -11.22 3.23
CA TYR A 229 8.38 -12.32 4.14
C TYR A 229 7.30 -12.66 5.17
N ILE A 230 6.42 -11.73 5.53
CA ILE A 230 5.28 -12.02 6.40
C ILE A 230 4.25 -12.84 5.63
N TRP A 231 3.99 -12.48 4.37
CA TRP A 231 3.09 -13.22 3.49
C TRP A 231 3.60 -14.63 3.20
N ALA A 232 4.88 -14.73 2.83
CA ALA A 232 5.50 -16.02 2.53
C ALA A 232 5.62 -16.93 3.75
N GLY A 233 5.91 -16.36 4.93
CA GLY A 233 6.08 -17.13 6.17
C GLY A 233 4.77 -17.61 6.79
N HIS A 234 3.69 -16.83 6.65
CA HIS A 234 2.43 -17.12 7.34
C HIS A 234 1.26 -17.43 6.38
N GLY A 235 1.32 -16.97 5.14
CA GLY A 235 0.27 -17.13 4.15
C GLY A 235 -0.90 -16.15 4.32
N GLU A 236 -1.57 -15.85 3.21
CA GLU A 236 -2.67 -14.89 3.17
C GLU A 236 -3.83 -15.28 4.10
N TRP A 237 -4.18 -16.58 4.12
CA TRP A 237 -5.27 -17.07 4.97
C TRP A 237 -5.01 -16.79 6.45
N GLN A 238 -3.79 -17.02 6.94
CA GLN A 238 -3.43 -16.80 8.34
C GLN A 238 -3.42 -15.30 8.68
N ILE A 239 -2.92 -14.46 7.78
CA ILE A 239 -2.93 -13.01 7.95
C ILE A 239 -4.37 -12.49 8.04
N LYS A 240 -5.26 -12.92 7.13
CA LYS A 240 -6.69 -12.59 7.18
C LYS A 240 -7.35 -13.07 8.47
N THR A 241 -6.94 -14.23 8.97
CA THR A 241 -7.47 -14.78 10.22
C THR A 241 -7.03 -13.96 11.42
N TRP A 242 -5.75 -13.55 11.49
CA TRP A 242 -5.24 -12.71 12.57
C TRP A 242 -5.93 -11.36 12.63
N PHE A 243 -6.13 -10.73 11.50
CA PHE A 243 -6.72 -9.38 11.38
C PHE A 243 -8.21 -9.40 11.04
N LYS A 244 -8.88 -10.54 11.24
CA LYS A 244 -10.32 -10.66 10.91
C LYS A 244 -11.16 -9.58 11.59
N LYS A 245 -10.88 -9.31 12.84
CA LYS A 245 -11.56 -8.30 13.65
C LYS A 245 -11.36 -6.89 13.10
N GLU A 246 -10.12 -6.56 12.84
CA GLU A 246 -9.69 -5.26 12.32
C GLU A 246 -10.22 -5.03 10.89
N LEU A 247 -10.28 -6.09 10.08
CA LEU A 247 -10.91 -6.04 8.75
C LEU A 247 -12.39 -5.67 8.84
N TYR A 248 -13.13 -6.27 9.79
CA TYR A 248 -14.52 -5.87 10.08
C TYR A 248 -14.63 -4.45 10.64
N ALA A 249 -13.62 -3.99 11.36
CA ALA A 249 -13.54 -2.61 11.87
C ALA A 249 -13.08 -1.59 10.81
N GLY A 250 -12.83 -2.03 9.57
CA GLY A 250 -12.52 -1.15 8.44
C GLY A 250 -11.03 -1.07 8.08
N LEU A 251 -10.18 -1.93 8.64
CA LEU A 251 -8.81 -2.11 8.17
C LEU A 251 -8.80 -2.50 6.69
N LYS A 252 -7.82 -1.98 5.96
CA LYS A 252 -7.50 -2.40 4.60
C LYS A 252 -6.10 -2.99 4.58
N ILE A 253 -5.91 -4.19 4.05
CA ILE A 253 -4.58 -4.78 3.91
C ILE A 253 -4.19 -4.70 2.43
N VAL A 254 -3.15 -3.95 2.13
CA VAL A 254 -2.61 -3.82 0.77
C VAL A 254 -1.72 -5.03 0.50
N PRO A 255 -2.00 -5.84 -0.53
CA PRO A 255 -1.15 -6.95 -0.92
C PRO A 255 0.27 -6.48 -1.28
N HIS A 256 1.25 -7.36 -1.09
CA HIS A 256 2.65 -7.00 -1.28
C HIS A 256 3.06 -6.92 -2.75
N GLU A 257 2.30 -7.59 -3.64
CA GLU A 257 2.61 -7.66 -5.06
C GLU A 257 2.33 -6.34 -5.78
N MET A 258 1.33 -5.58 -5.34
CA MET A 258 0.84 -4.44 -6.09
C MET A 258 0.20 -3.36 -5.21
N GLY A 259 0.48 -2.09 -5.54
CA GLY A 259 -0.25 -0.94 -5.01
C GLY A 259 0.30 -0.33 -3.73
N TRP A 260 1.41 -0.82 -3.19
CA TRP A 260 2.00 -0.23 -1.99
C TRP A 260 2.56 1.18 -2.25
N GLU A 261 3.12 1.44 -3.44
CA GLU A 261 3.58 2.79 -3.84
C GLU A 261 2.39 3.75 -3.90
N ALA A 262 1.30 3.32 -4.55
CA ALA A 262 0.07 4.10 -4.62
C ALA A 262 -0.50 4.39 -3.23
N ALA A 263 -0.46 3.41 -2.31
CA ALA A 263 -0.91 3.60 -0.94
C ALA A 263 -0.07 4.63 -0.18
N ILE A 264 1.27 4.62 -0.35
CA ILE A 264 2.16 5.63 0.26
C ILE A 264 1.91 7.01 -0.33
N ILE A 265 1.73 7.12 -1.65
CA ILE A 265 1.38 8.39 -2.31
C ILE A 265 0.04 8.92 -1.77
N ALA A 266 -0.95 8.07 -1.61
CA ALA A 266 -2.27 8.41 -1.08
C ALA A 266 -2.24 8.83 0.40
N ALA A 267 -1.26 8.37 1.18
CA ALA A 267 -1.18 8.57 2.62
C ALA A 267 -1.16 10.05 3.05
N ASP A 268 -1.78 10.32 4.19
CA ASP A 268 -1.61 11.56 4.95
C ASP A 268 -0.63 11.38 6.11
N ILE A 269 -0.55 10.18 6.67
CA ILE A 269 0.38 9.80 7.75
C ILE A 269 0.88 8.38 7.48
N VAL A 270 2.16 8.14 7.69
CA VAL A 270 2.78 6.83 7.62
C VAL A 270 3.27 6.44 9.01
N ILE A 271 2.90 5.26 9.48
CA ILE A 271 3.42 4.65 10.71
C ILE A 271 4.22 3.42 10.30
N GLY A 272 5.50 3.38 10.64
CA GLY A 272 6.34 2.27 10.20
C GLY A 272 7.54 2.03 11.09
N ASP A 273 8.39 1.14 10.63
CA ASP A 273 9.71 0.87 11.21
C ASP A 273 10.83 1.30 10.25
N TYR A 274 11.96 0.61 10.26
CA TYR A 274 13.12 0.90 9.42
C TYR A 274 13.01 0.33 7.97
N GLY A 275 11.84 -0.10 7.55
CA GLY A 275 11.61 -0.67 6.23
C GLY A 275 11.71 0.32 5.08
N SER A 276 11.99 -0.18 3.88
CA SER A 276 12.10 0.63 2.65
C SER A 276 10.83 1.44 2.35
N VAL A 277 9.66 0.86 2.59
CA VAL A 277 8.36 1.52 2.39
C VAL A 277 8.22 2.76 3.27
N THR A 278 8.63 2.67 4.55
CA THR A 278 8.68 3.82 5.47
C THR A 278 9.64 4.89 4.96
N ASN A 279 10.82 4.48 4.49
CA ASN A 279 11.83 5.40 3.97
C ASN A 279 11.34 6.14 2.71
N TYR A 280 10.67 5.46 1.79
CA TYR A 280 10.03 6.12 0.63
C TYR A 280 8.95 7.11 1.06
N GLY A 281 8.13 6.77 2.05
CA GLY A 281 7.14 7.69 2.61
C GLY A 281 7.78 8.98 3.13
N ALA A 282 8.85 8.88 3.92
CA ALA A 282 9.61 10.03 4.40
C ALA A 282 10.22 10.84 3.24
N SER A 283 10.77 10.15 2.21
CA SER A 283 11.44 10.79 1.09
C SER A 283 10.51 11.67 0.25
N ILE A 284 9.24 11.33 0.15
CA ILE A 284 8.23 12.15 -0.54
C ILE A 284 7.52 13.14 0.41
N GLY A 285 8.07 13.36 1.60
CA GLY A 285 7.59 14.36 2.55
C GLY A 285 6.29 13.98 3.26
N LYS A 286 6.01 12.69 3.47
CA LYS A 286 4.89 12.29 4.32
C LYS A 286 5.28 12.44 5.81
N PRO A 287 4.37 12.87 6.68
CA PRO A 287 4.52 12.74 8.13
C PRO A 287 4.73 11.27 8.49
N VAL A 288 5.89 10.95 9.08
CA VAL A 288 6.26 9.58 9.45
C VAL A 288 6.35 9.45 10.96
N LEU A 289 5.62 8.51 11.53
CA LEU A 289 5.76 8.04 12.90
C LEU A 289 6.55 6.74 12.85
N ARG A 290 7.72 6.70 13.47
CA ARG A 290 8.66 5.60 13.32
C ARG A 290 8.88 4.85 14.62
N TYR A 291 8.65 3.54 14.57
CA TYR A 291 9.13 2.64 15.61
C TYR A 291 10.62 2.42 15.41
N GLU A 292 11.40 2.74 16.43
CA GLU A 292 12.84 2.55 16.43
C GLU A 292 13.19 1.36 17.32
N PRO A 293 13.76 0.29 16.74
CA PRO A 293 14.44 -0.72 17.53
C PRO A 293 15.71 -0.12 18.13
N SER A 294 16.45 -0.88 18.95
CA SER A 294 17.71 -0.43 19.55
C SER A 294 18.68 0.18 18.52
N GLU A 295 19.44 1.19 18.91
CA GLU A 295 20.30 2.05 18.04
C GLU A 295 21.27 1.26 17.13
N ASP A 296 21.67 0.04 17.50
CA ASP A 296 22.61 -0.80 16.74
C ASP A 296 22.00 -1.47 15.50
N SER A 297 20.69 -1.34 15.27
CA SER A 297 19.98 -2.08 14.22
C SER A 297 19.84 -1.30 12.91
N VAL A 298 20.17 -0.01 12.87
CA VAL A 298 19.95 0.87 11.70
C VAL A 298 21.30 1.21 11.06
N PRO A 299 21.49 0.98 9.75
CA PRO A 299 22.72 1.36 9.04
C PRO A 299 22.93 2.86 9.07
N LYS A 300 24.19 3.29 9.18
CA LYS A 300 24.60 4.70 9.07
C LYS A 300 25.21 4.95 7.69
N GLY A 301 25.13 6.18 7.21
CA GLY A 301 25.75 6.59 5.93
C GLY A 301 24.87 6.34 4.69
N ILE A 302 23.61 5.93 4.85
CA ILE A 302 22.67 5.74 3.75
C ILE A 302 21.72 6.95 3.70
N ALA A 303 21.81 7.74 2.65
CA ALA A 303 21.12 9.04 2.57
C ALA A 303 19.60 8.96 2.82
N ILE A 304 18.91 7.98 2.24
CA ILE A 304 17.46 7.83 2.43
C ILE A 304 17.10 7.37 3.85
N VAL A 305 17.93 6.53 4.48
CA VAL A 305 17.73 6.09 5.86
C VAL A 305 17.97 7.23 6.82
N GLU A 306 19.04 8.00 6.62
CA GLU A 306 19.35 9.19 7.43
C GLU A 306 18.26 10.26 7.29
N HIS A 307 17.77 10.48 6.07
CA HIS A 307 16.64 11.38 5.84
C HIS A 307 15.39 10.93 6.62
N ALA A 308 15.03 9.65 6.53
CA ALA A 308 13.90 9.11 7.24
C ALA A 308 14.07 9.20 8.76
N ASN A 309 15.28 8.96 9.29
CA ASN A 309 15.58 9.13 10.72
C ASN A 309 15.40 10.59 11.17
N ASN A 310 15.92 11.54 10.40
CA ASN A 310 15.89 12.95 10.75
C ASN A 310 14.51 13.61 10.58
N ASN A 311 13.63 13.02 9.75
CA ASN A 311 12.30 13.56 9.43
C ASN A 311 11.15 12.68 9.93
N SER A 312 11.39 11.82 10.92
CA SER A 312 10.37 10.98 11.55
C SER A 312 10.18 11.35 13.02
N ILE A 313 8.97 11.10 13.52
CA ILE A 313 8.67 11.21 14.95
C ILE A 313 8.78 9.83 15.59
N PRO A 314 9.68 9.62 16.56
CA PRO A 314 9.84 8.32 17.19
C PRO A 314 8.63 7.94 18.04
N ILE A 315 8.19 6.69 17.89
CA ILE A 315 7.12 6.09 18.69
C ILE A 315 7.60 4.79 19.34
N LYS A 316 7.06 4.50 20.54
CA LYS A 316 7.29 3.24 21.27
C LYS A 316 6.01 2.53 21.67
N SER A 317 4.85 3.15 21.36
CA SER A 317 3.52 2.60 21.69
C SER A 317 2.45 3.18 20.78
N SER A 318 1.31 2.49 20.66
CA SER A 318 0.11 2.97 19.97
C SER A 318 -0.44 4.26 20.60
N HIS A 319 -0.42 4.38 21.91
CA HIS A 319 -0.84 5.61 22.63
C HIS A 319 -0.01 6.84 22.18
N LYS A 320 1.31 6.69 22.04
CA LYS A 320 2.16 7.77 21.53
C LYS A 320 1.82 8.12 20.08
N ALA A 321 1.56 7.13 19.24
CA ALA A 321 1.16 7.34 17.84
C ALA A 321 -0.17 8.12 17.77
N LEU A 322 -1.19 7.71 18.53
CA LEU A 322 -2.48 8.39 18.61
C LEU A 322 -2.34 9.84 19.07
N LYS A 323 -1.53 10.09 20.10
CA LYS A 323 -1.27 11.45 20.60
C LYS A 323 -0.66 12.34 19.50
N VAL A 324 0.28 11.80 18.71
CA VAL A 324 0.89 12.53 17.61
C VAL A 324 -0.11 12.77 16.48
N ILE A 325 -0.89 11.76 16.09
CA ILE A 325 -1.93 11.90 15.04
C ILE A 325 -2.90 13.03 15.38
N ARG A 326 -3.40 13.06 16.62
CA ARG A 326 -4.30 14.13 17.10
C ARG A 326 -3.63 15.50 17.13
N ALA A 327 -2.35 15.58 17.48
CA ALA A 327 -1.59 16.83 17.42
C ALA A 327 -1.42 17.36 15.98
N LEU A 328 -1.27 16.47 15.00
CA LEU A 328 -1.18 16.82 13.58
C LEU A 328 -2.50 17.35 13.01
N GLU A 329 -3.63 17.13 13.65
CA GLU A 329 -4.91 17.75 13.28
C GLU A 329 -4.90 19.25 13.53
N ALA A 330 -4.37 19.66 14.70
CA ALA A 330 -4.31 21.06 15.09
C ALA A 330 -3.14 21.81 14.43
N THR A 331 -2.02 21.12 14.21
CA THR A 331 -0.80 21.72 13.66
C THR A 331 -0.15 20.77 12.66
N PRO A 332 -0.36 20.99 11.36
CA PRO A 332 0.27 20.16 10.33
C PRO A 332 1.81 20.20 10.47
N LEU A 333 2.43 19.03 10.40
CA LEU A 333 3.88 18.92 10.42
C LEU A 333 4.44 19.36 9.07
N HIS A 334 5.34 20.32 9.08
CA HIS A 334 6.18 20.60 7.93
C HIS A 334 7.24 19.49 7.81
N THR A 335 7.10 18.67 6.80
CA THR A 335 8.02 17.58 6.49
C THR A 335 8.88 17.96 5.29
N ASN A 336 10.18 17.76 5.40
CA ASN A 336 11.07 17.98 4.29
C ASN A 336 11.03 16.76 3.35
N ARG A 337 11.02 17.02 2.06
CA ARG A 337 11.26 15.98 1.07
C ARG A 337 12.76 15.68 1.02
N LEU A 338 13.11 14.45 0.67
CA LEU A 338 14.50 14.11 0.38
C LEU A 338 14.99 14.98 -0.79
N ASP A 339 16.18 15.54 -0.65
CA ASP A 339 16.81 16.22 -1.76
C ASP A 339 16.99 15.23 -2.93
N PRO A 340 16.42 15.51 -4.10
CA PRO A 340 16.57 14.63 -5.26
C PRO A 340 18.02 14.29 -5.59
N THR A 341 18.98 15.17 -5.30
CA THR A 341 20.42 14.92 -5.52
C THR A 341 21.00 13.80 -4.66
N ALA A 342 20.25 13.31 -3.64
CA ALA A 342 20.62 12.13 -2.88
C ALA A 342 20.59 10.85 -3.72
N PHE A 343 19.75 10.81 -4.78
CA PHE A 343 19.75 9.77 -5.79
C PHE A 343 20.48 10.20 -7.05
N SER A 344 21.10 9.26 -7.73
CA SER A 344 21.63 9.46 -9.08
C SER A 344 20.48 9.41 -10.10
N SER A 345 20.60 10.12 -11.21
CA SER A 345 19.70 10.00 -12.38
C SER A 345 18.20 10.09 -12.06
N VAL A 346 17.79 10.94 -11.11
CA VAL A 346 16.36 11.09 -10.72
C VAL A 346 15.51 11.46 -11.94
N GLY A 347 14.41 10.73 -12.13
CA GLY A 347 13.53 10.85 -13.31
C GLY A 347 14.05 10.17 -14.57
N HIS A 348 15.29 9.63 -14.55
CA HIS A 348 16.00 9.00 -15.67
C HIS A 348 16.67 7.67 -15.29
N SER A 349 16.27 7.05 -14.19
CA SER A 349 16.90 5.80 -13.74
C SER A 349 16.74 4.65 -14.73
N LEU A 350 15.56 4.50 -15.35
CA LEU A 350 15.35 3.48 -16.39
C LEU A 350 16.22 3.72 -17.62
N GLU A 351 16.37 4.97 -18.06
CA GLU A 351 17.26 5.34 -19.18
C GLU A 351 18.72 5.01 -18.83
N SER A 352 19.16 5.32 -17.63
CA SER A 352 20.52 5.02 -17.14
C SER A 352 20.77 3.50 -17.08
N ILE A 353 19.78 2.71 -16.63
CA ILE A 353 19.85 1.25 -16.61
C ILE A 353 19.88 0.70 -18.05
N GLN A 354 19.06 1.23 -18.95
CA GLN A 354 19.02 0.82 -20.35
C GLN A 354 20.37 1.09 -21.02
N HIS A 355 20.94 2.29 -20.87
CA HIS A 355 22.26 2.62 -21.40
C HIS A 355 23.35 1.66 -20.90
N LEU A 356 23.35 1.37 -19.60
CA LEU A 356 24.29 0.41 -19.03
C LEU A 356 24.11 -0.99 -19.64
N ALA A 357 22.87 -1.50 -19.67
CA ALA A 357 22.58 -2.85 -20.17
C ALA A 357 22.96 -2.99 -21.66
N TYR A 358 22.57 -2.01 -22.49
CA TYR A 358 22.88 -2.02 -23.93
C TYR A 358 24.38 -1.85 -24.22
N SER A 359 25.07 -1.03 -23.43
CA SER A 359 26.55 -0.93 -23.50
C SER A 359 27.22 -2.27 -23.19
N VAL A 360 26.74 -3.01 -22.19
CA VAL A 360 27.25 -4.34 -21.85
C VAL A 360 26.90 -5.37 -22.91
N LEU A 361 25.72 -5.29 -23.52
CA LEU A 361 25.29 -6.15 -24.64
C LEU A 361 26.01 -5.84 -25.94
N GLY A 362 26.61 -4.65 -26.06
CA GLY A 362 27.30 -4.22 -27.29
C GLY A 362 26.36 -4.00 -28.47
N ILE A 363 25.16 -3.50 -28.22
CA ILE A 363 24.18 -3.11 -29.23
C ILE A 363 23.72 -1.67 -29.00
N GLU A 364 23.37 -0.96 -30.05
CA GLU A 364 22.82 0.39 -29.97
C GLU A 364 21.38 0.37 -29.49
N ILE A 365 21.00 1.40 -28.69
CA ILE A 365 19.62 1.57 -28.25
C ILE A 365 18.80 2.01 -29.49
N ASP A 366 17.73 1.26 -29.78
CA ASP A 366 16.73 1.73 -30.75
C ASP A 366 15.98 2.93 -30.10
N ASN A 367 15.85 4.05 -30.83
CA ASN A 367 15.34 5.35 -30.39
C ASN A 367 13.85 5.33 -29.93
N ARG A 368 13.39 4.27 -29.29
CA ARG A 368 12.08 4.21 -28.66
C ARG A 368 12.17 4.87 -27.29
N ALA A 369 11.29 5.84 -27.06
CA ALA A 369 11.20 6.49 -25.76
C ALA A 369 11.02 5.45 -24.63
N THR A 370 11.81 5.56 -23.58
CA THR A 370 11.69 4.70 -22.41
C THR A 370 10.32 4.91 -21.77
N VAL A 371 9.59 3.83 -21.51
CA VAL A 371 8.27 3.89 -20.90
C VAL A 371 8.43 4.32 -19.43
N LYS A 372 7.74 5.38 -19.00
CA LYS A 372 7.72 5.77 -17.59
C LYS A 372 6.83 4.81 -16.81
N LEU A 373 7.36 4.29 -15.70
CA LEU A 373 6.59 3.44 -14.79
C LEU A 373 5.57 4.27 -14.00
N VAL A 374 4.38 3.71 -13.82
CA VAL A 374 3.28 4.30 -13.05
C VAL A 374 2.87 3.34 -11.95
N ALA A 375 2.73 3.84 -10.73
CA ALA A 375 2.25 3.05 -9.61
C ALA A 375 0.81 2.58 -9.87
N GLN A 376 0.57 1.29 -9.65
CA GLN A 376 -0.77 0.73 -9.83
C GLN A 376 -1.63 1.02 -8.60
N PRO A 377 -2.92 1.35 -8.77
CA PRO A 377 -3.84 1.53 -7.65
C PRO A 377 -3.89 0.28 -6.76
N ALA A 378 -3.93 0.49 -5.45
CA ALA A 378 -4.04 -0.61 -4.51
C ALA A 378 -5.38 -1.34 -4.66
N ARG A 379 -5.35 -2.68 -4.56
CA ARG A 379 -6.53 -3.54 -4.45
C ARG A 379 -6.53 -4.19 -3.08
N PRO A 380 -6.97 -3.48 -2.03
CA PRO A 380 -6.82 -3.95 -0.67
C PRO A 380 -7.72 -5.15 -0.37
N ILE A 381 -7.24 -6.04 0.45
CA ILE A 381 -8.07 -7.02 1.16
C ILE A 381 -8.87 -6.23 2.19
N GLN A 382 -10.19 -6.28 2.09
CA GLN A 382 -11.12 -5.58 2.98
C GLN A 382 -12.38 -6.42 3.18
N ILE A 383 -13.12 -6.12 4.24
CA ILE A 383 -14.46 -6.66 4.46
C ILE A 383 -15.45 -5.51 4.38
N ASP A 384 -16.44 -5.66 3.53
CA ASP A 384 -17.52 -4.68 3.40
C ASP A 384 -18.51 -4.86 4.56
N ASN A 385 -18.27 -4.09 5.60
CA ASN A 385 -19.14 -4.01 6.78
C ASN A 385 -19.72 -2.60 6.85
N GLU A 386 -21.00 -2.47 6.59
CA GLU A 386 -21.71 -1.18 6.57
C GLU A 386 -22.53 -0.95 7.85
N LEU A 387 -22.15 -1.59 8.93
CA LEU A 387 -22.72 -1.35 10.27
C LEU A 387 -21.86 -0.36 11.05
N TYR A 388 -22.50 0.69 11.55
CA TYR A 388 -21.83 1.78 12.25
C TYR A 388 -22.39 2.00 13.64
N ARG A 389 -21.54 2.51 14.54
CA ARG A 389 -21.89 3.13 15.80
C ARG A 389 -21.38 4.56 15.87
N THR A 390 -22.00 5.39 16.67
CA THR A 390 -21.69 6.81 16.73
C THR A 390 -21.45 7.28 18.15
N VAL A 391 -20.57 8.30 18.25
CA VAL A 391 -20.42 9.15 19.43
C VAL A 391 -20.82 10.56 19.00
N THR A 392 -21.66 11.23 19.77
CA THR A 392 -22.16 12.57 19.44
C THR A 392 -21.80 13.55 20.54
N LEU A 393 -21.17 14.64 20.16
CA LEU A 393 -20.95 15.79 21.04
C LEU A 393 -21.86 16.94 20.59
N GLU A 394 -22.76 17.34 21.49
CA GLU A 394 -23.62 18.52 21.24
C GLU A 394 -22.97 19.76 21.87
N THR A 395 -22.93 20.83 21.09
CA THR A 395 -22.53 22.15 21.54
C THR A 395 -23.56 23.20 21.09
N GLN A 396 -23.58 24.35 21.74
CA GLN A 396 -24.40 25.49 21.31
C GLN A 396 -23.46 26.59 20.83
N GLN A 397 -23.64 27.03 19.60
CA GLN A 397 -22.86 28.11 19.02
C GLN A 397 -23.79 29.16 18.43
N LYS A 398 -23.74 30.39 18.94
CA LYS A 398 -24.59 31.50 18.47
C LYS A 398 -26.10 31.18 18.49
N GLY A 399 -26.57 30.36 19.44
CA GLY A 399 -27.97 29.93 19.53
C GLY A 399 -28.36 28.75 18.64
N GLU A 400 -27.47 28.24 17.80
CA GLU A 400 -27.70 27.04 17.00
C GLU A 400 -27.11 25.79 17.68
N THR A 401 -27.78 24.66 17.50
CA THR A 401 -27.28 23.34 17.92
C THR A 401 -26.25 22.85 16.94
N VAL A 402 -25.04 22.62 17.41
CA VAL A 402 -23.94 22.03 16.64
C VAL A 402 -23.71 20.61 17.11
N LEU A 403 -23.75 19.65 16.17
CA LEU A 403 -23.51 18.23 16.42
C LEU A 403 -22.19 17.83 15.78
N ASN A 404 -21.21 17.51 16.61
CA ASN A 404 -20.01 16.80 16.20
C ASN A 404 -20.27 15.30 16.37
N ILE A 405 -20.35 14.56 15.25
CA ILE A 405 -20.70 13.15 15.23
C ILE A 405 -19.53 12.36 14.69
N GLN A 406 -18.98 11.50 15.51
CA GLN A 406 -17.95 10.54 15.13
C GLN A 406 -18.57 9.17 14.86
N ALA A 407 -18.35 8.60 13.69
CA ALA A 407 -18.86 7.29 13.31
C ALA A 407 -17.72 6.27 13.25
N PHE A 408 -17.95 5.10 13.84
CA PHE A 408 -17.04 3.96 13.87
C PHE A 408 -17.70 2.77 13.18
N LYS A 409 -16.92 1.97 12.44
CA LYS A 409 -17.41 0.67 11.97
C LYS A 409 -17.68 -0.23 13.19
N SER A 410 -18.91 -0.74 13.29
CA SER A 410 -19.26 -1.69 14.33
C SER A 410 -18.79 -3.08 13.93
N SER A 411 -17.67 -3.53 14.47
CA SER A 411 -17.33 -4.95 14.46
C SER A 411 -18.12 -5.64 15.57
N SER A 412 -18.31 -6.95 15.46
CA SER A 412 -18.89 -7.80 16.52
C SER A 412 -18.03 -7.83 17.81
N LEU A 413 -17.02 -6.97 17.88
CA LEU A 413 -16.08 -6.87 18.98
C LEU A 413 -16.46 -5.69 19.86
N ASP A 414 -16.68 -6.01 21.10
CA ASP A 414 -16.82 -5.04 22.18
C ASP A 414 -15.54 -4.22 22.31
N TYR A 415 -15.49 -3.12 21.58
CA TYR A 415 -14.62 -2.03 21.94
C TYR A 415 -15.20 -1.42 23.23
N ASN A 416 -14.35 -1.12 24.22
CA ASN A 416 -14.75 -0.45 25.45
C ASN A 416 -15.17 1.03 25.23
N LEU A 417 -15.62 1.36 24.00
CA LEU A 417 -16.15 2.68 23.67
C LEU A 417 -17.62 2.74 24.11
N VAL A 418 -17.95 3.74 24.91
CA VAL A 418 -19.34 4.04 25.26
C VAL A 418 -19.95 4.78 24.08
N PHE A 419 -20.73 4.06 23.28
CA PHE A 419 -21.51 4.67 22.21
C PHE A 419 -22.80 5.27 22.76
N ASP A 420 -23.11 6.51 22.39
CA ASP A 420 -24.27 7.26 22.87
C ASP A 420 -25.49 7.16 21.94
N GLY A 421 -25.37 6.39 20.88
CA GLY A 421 -26.38 6.34 19.84
C GLY A 421 -26.69 4.96 19.29
N PRO A 422 -27.73 4.92 18.45
CA PRO A 422 -28.23 3.69 17.84
C PRO A 422 -27.19 3.08 16.87
N ARG A 423 -27.35 1.79 16.61
CA ARG A 423 -26.65 1.14 15.51
C ARG A 423 -27.25 1.56 14.17
N ILE A 424 -26.40 1.93 13.23
CA ILE A 424 -26.80 2.42 11.92
C ILE A 424 -26.33 1.43 10.86
N GLN A 425 -27.27 0.88 10.10
CA GLN A 425 -26.99 0.01 8.95
C GLN A 425 -27.15 0.83 7.67
N LEU A 426 -26.07 0.96 6.88
CA LEU A 426 -26.09 1.56 5.55
C LEU A 426 -26.25 0.46 4.49
N ILE A 427 -27.23 0.63 3.61
CA ILE A 427 -27.47 -0.26 2.47
C ILE A 427 -26.97 0.40 1.20
N LYS A 428 -26.03 -0.24 0.52
CA LYS A 428 -25.48 0.14 -0.78
C LYS A 428 -25.88 -0.88 -1.85
N LYS A 429 -25.67 -0.53 -3.11
CA LYS A 429 -26.05 -1.33 -4.30
C LYS A 429 -25.51 -2.76 -4.30
N GLU A 430 -24.41 -3.02 -3.64
CA GLU A 430 -23.69 -4.31 -3.60
C GLU A 430 -24.36 -5.34 -2.66
N VAL A 431 -25.31 -4.93 -1.84
CA VAL A 431 -26.05 -5.85 -0.97
C VAL A 431 -27.10 -6.58 -1.80
N THR A 432 -26.75 -7.79 -2.24
CA THR A 432 -27.59 -8.61 -3.12
C THR A 432 -28.63 -9.46 -2.37
N SER A 433 -28.54 -9.58 -1.05
CA SER A 433 -29.45 -10.41 -0.26
C SER A 433 -29.94 -9.72 1.00
N MET A 434 -31.25 -9.65 1.16
CA MET A 434 -31.91 -9.10 2.35
C MET A 434 -31.67 -9.93 3.64
N PHE A 435 -31.16 -11.16 3.51
CA PHE A 435 -30.94 -12.07 4.63
C PHE A 435 -29.70 -11.73 5.48
N ASN A 436 -28.86 -10.80 5.01
CA ASN A 436 -27.63 -10.39 5.68
C ASN A 436 -27.73 -9.07 6.45
N LEU A 437 -28.95 -8.52 6.63
CA LEU A 437 -29.12 -7.32 7.41
C LEU A 437 -28.95 -7.62 8.89
N THR A 438 -27.96 -6.97 9.50
CA THR A 438 -27.76 -7.04 10.95
C THR A 438 -28.84 -6.21 11.65
N PRO A 439 -29.41 -6.63 12.79
CA PRO A 439 -30.34 -5.82 13.55
C PRO A 439 -29.77 -4.43 13.84
N SER A 440 -30.47 -3.39 13.41
CA SER A 440 -30.07 -1.99 13.55
C SER A 440 -31.24 -1.15 13.99
N GLU A 441 -30.97 -0.05 14.72
CA GLU A 441 -32.00 0.87 15.16
C GLU A 441 -32.28 1.97 14.13
N ILE A 442 -31.31 2.25 13.26
CA ILE A 442 -31.45 3.13 12.10
C ILE A 442 -31.05 2.37 10.85
N LEU A 443 -31.94 2.33 9.87
CA LEU A 443 -31.69 1.79 8.57
C LEU A 443 -31.61 2.94 7.55
N VAL A 444 -30.48 3.02 6.85
CA VAL A 444 -30.21 4.06 5.85
C VAL A 444 -30.12 3.42 4.48
N ILE A 445 -30.89 3.94 3.54
CA ILE A 445 -30.80 3.54 2.12
C ILE A 445 -30.20 4.69 1.33
N ASP A 446 -29.14 4.41 0.60
CA ASP A 446 -28.60 5.30 -0.40
C ASP A 446 -29.31 5.06 -1.74
N ASN A 447 -30.22 5.95 -2.09
CA ASN A 447 -31.06 5.82 -3.29
C ASN A 447 -30.25 5.87 -4.61
N ASN A 448 -29.09 6.49 -4.60
CA ASN A 448 -28.19 6.50 -5.76
C ASN A 448 -27.61 5.12 -6.07
N SER A 449 -27.73 4.19 -5.13
CA SER A 449 -27.15 2.85 -5.20
C SER A 449 -28.17 1.74 -5.53
N LEU A 450 -29.47 1.94 -5.33
CA LEU A 450 -30.47 0.89 -5.40
C LEU A 450 -31.62 1.16 -6.38
N SER A 451 -32.21 0.11 -6.94
CA SER A 451 -33.40 0.24 -7.78
C SER A 451 -34.66 0.59 -6.98
N GLY A 452 -35.56 1.39 -7.55
CA GLY A 452 -36.80 1.78 -6.89
C GLY A 452 -37.66 0.61 -6.41
N LYS A 453 -37.70 -0.52 -7.14
CA LYS A 453 -38.41 -1.75 -6.74
C LYS A 453 -37.80 -2.39 -5.48
N PHE A 454 -36.48 -2.34 -5.35
CA PHE A 454 -35.79 -2.88 -4.18
C PHE A 454 -36.05 -2.02 -2.94
N ILE A 455 -36.03 -0.68 -3.12
CA ILE A 455 -36.36 0.28 -2.06
C ILE A 455 -37.78 0.08 -1.55
N SER A 456 -38.78 -0.02 -2.45
CA SER A 456 -40.19 -0.24 -2.06
C SER A 456 -40.34 -1.52 -1.23
N LYS A 457 -39.72 -2.62 -1.66
CA LYS A 457 -39.75 -3.88 -0.95
C LYS A 457 -39.06 -3.82 0.43
N LEU A 458 -37.94 -3.08 0.54
CA LEU A 458 -37.27 -2.83 1.81
C LEU A 458 -38.14 -2.01 2.78
N ILE A 459 -38.83 -0.97 2.29
CA ILE A 459 -39.76 -0.19 3.09
C ILE A 459 -40.86 -1.05 3.67
N GLU A 460 -41.47 -1.93 2.84
CA GLU A 460 -42.54 -2.83 3.27
C GLU A 460 -42.08 -3.86 4.30
N THR A 461 -40.88 -4.43 4.15
CA THR A 461 -40.42 -5.56 4.96
C THR A 461 -39.63 -5.15 6.21
N GLN A 462 -38.97 -3.99 6.22
CA GLN A 462 -38.06 -3.55 7.28
C GLN A 462 -38.54 -2.33 8.07
N SER A 463 -39.59 -1.65 7.63
CA SER A 463 -40.13 -0.50 8.38
C SER A 463 -40.59 -0.85 9.80
N ASP A 464 -40.86 -2.15 10.05
CA ASP A 464 -41.28 -2.63 11.37
C ASP A 464 -40.12 -3.05 12.29
N THR A 465 -38.91 -3.21 11.76
CA THR A 465 -37.74 -3.66 12.53
C THR A 465 -36.79 -2.54 12.93
N ALA A 466 -36.73 -1.45 12.17
CA ALA A 466 -35.88 -0.29 12.49
C ALA A 466 -36.68 0.81 13.22
N GLY A 467 -36.08 1.46 14.20
CA GLY A 467 -36.69 2.61 14.91
C GLY A 467 -36.78 3.85 14.03
N LEU A 468 -35.85 4.03 13.10
CA LEU A 468 -35.82 5.09 12.11
C LEU A 468 -35.36 4.52 10.76
N PHE A 469 -36.11 4.87 9.73
CA PHE A 469 -35.81 4.50 8.34
C PHE A 469 -35.52 5.78 7.55
N CYS A 470 -34.32 5.88 6.91
CA CYS A 470 -33.89 7.04 6.18
C CYS A 470 -33.55 6.68 4.72
N ILE A 471 -33.99 7.50 3.78
CA ILE A 471 -33.66 7.39 2.36
C ILE A 471 -32.91 8.65 1.94
N ASN A 472 -31.69 8.48 1.45
CA ASN A 472 -30.91 9.55 0.85
C ASN A 472 -31.34 9.74 -0.61
N CYS A 473 -31.84 10.91 -0.95
CA CYS A 473 -32.22 11.34 -2.30
C CYS A 473 -31.32 12.49 -2.80
N GLY A 474 -30.06 12.53 -2.41
CA GLY A 474 -29.13 13.62 -2.70
C GLY A 474 -29.17 14.71 -1.62
N SER A 475 -29.59 15.92 -1.98
CA SER A 475 -29.74 17.01 -1.01
C SER A 475 -31.02 16.88 -0.14
N GLU A 476 -31.97 16.05 -0.56
CA GLU A 476 -33.20 15.75 0.19
C GLU A 476 -33.16 14.37 0.79
N TRP A 477 -33.74 14.24 1.97
CA TRP A 477 -33.86 12.99 2.71
C TRP A 477 -35.31 12.74 3.09
N ILE A 478 -35.72 11.48 2.99
CA ILE A 478 -37.03 11.04 3.49
C ILE A 478 -36.74 10.17 4.72
N ALA A 479 -37.32 10.55 5.86
CA ALA A 479 -37.19 9.82 7.10
C ALA A 479 -38.56 9.35 7.59
N LYS A 480 -38.68 8.09 8.01
CA LYS A 480 -39.87 7.52 8.62
C LYS A 480 -39.53 6.94 9.99
N SER A 481 -40.14 7.46 11.02
CA SER A 481 -39.99 6.97 12.41
C SER A 481 -41.25 6.26 12.85
N LYS A 482 -41.10 5.15 13.60
CA LYS A 482 -42.25 4.45 14.22
C LYS A 482 -43.08 5.33 15.14
N THR A 483 -42.44 6.25 15.86
CA THR A 483 -43.08 7.06 16.91
C THR A 483 -43.45 8.46 16.45
N ASN A 484 -42.74 9.02 15.46
CA ASN A 484 -42.83 10.44 15.09
C ASN A 484 -43.37 10.70 13.68
N GLY A 485 -43.77 9.65 12.95
CA GLY A 485 -44.32 9.80 11.57
C GLY A 485 -43.24 9.95 10.50
N SER A 486 -43.65 10.61 9.39
CA SER A 486 -42.77 10.84 8.22
C SER A 486 -42.27 12.28 8.22
N PHE A 487 -41.03 12.48 7.80
CA PHE A 487 -40.35 13.76 7.76
C PHE A 487 -39.56 13.89 6.46
N LYS A 488 -39.35 15.10 6.00
CA LYS A 488 -38.35 15.45 5.00
C LYS A 488 -37.19 16.15 5.68
N ALA A 489 -35.98 15.89 5.24
CA ALA A 489 -34.81 16.62 5.70
C ALA A 489 -34.02 17.12 4.50
N GLN A 490 -33.42 18.30 4.64
CA GLN A 490 -32.60 18.93 3.62
C GLN A 490 -31.22 19.23 4.16
N THR A 491 -30.19 18.77 3.45
CA THR A 491 -28.78 19.01 3.78
C THR A 491 -27.90 18.77 2.55
N ASP A 492 -26.75 19.43 2.51
CA ASP A 492 -25.66 19.16 1.56
C ASP A 492 -24.55 18.28 2.15
N CYS A 493 -24.77 17.70 3.34
CA CYS A 493 -23.83 16.79 3.98
C CYS A 493 -23.71 15.48 3.19
N PRO A 494 -22.52 15.12 2.68
CA PRO A 494 -22.34 13.92 1.87
C PRO A 494 -22.25 12.63 2.71
N TYR A 495 -22.24 12.75 4.02
CA TYR A 495 -22.01 11.62 4.92
C TYR A 495 -23.33 11.03 5.43
N SER A 496 -23.80 9.98 4.77
CA SER A 496 -25.12 9.37 5.05
C SER A 496 -25.30 8.94 6.50
N VAL A 497 -24.26 8.39 7.12
CA VAL A 497 -24.33 7.95 8.53
C VAL A 497 -24.48 9.14 9.49
N LEU A 498 -23.75 10.23 9.25
CA LEU A 498 -23.80 11.43 10.10
C LEU A 498 -25.15 12.12 9.93
N THR A 499 -25.65 12.24 8.70
CA THR A 499 -26.96 12.82 8.40
C THR A 499 -28.08 12.04 9.08
N ALA A 500 -28.12 10.72 8.95
CA ALA A 500 -29.13 9.87 9.57
C ALA A 500 -29.09 9.95 11.10
N ARG A 501 -27.90 10.01 11.69
CA ARG A 501 -27.73 10.22 13.13
C ARG A 501 -28.26 11.58 13.59
N SER A 502 -28.00 12.63 12.80
CA SER A 502 -28.49 13.98 13.08
C SER A 502 -30.02 14.04 12.99
N ILE A 503 -30.64 13.43 11.98
CA ILE A 503 -32.10 13.32 11.86
C ILE A 503 -32.67 12.64 13.11
N TRP A 504 -32.13 11.49 13.52
CA TRP A 504 -32.56 10.79 14.72
C TRP A 504 -32.43 11.65 15.97
N TYR A 505 -31.34 12.41 16.09
CA TYR A 505 -31.08 13.29 17.22
C TYR A 505 -32.07 14.45 17.30
N LEU A 506 -32.36 15.10 16.15
CA LEU A 506 -33.36 16.17 16.07
C LEU A 506 -34.77 15.68 16.42
N LEU A 507 -35.15 14.51 15.93
CA LEU A 507 -36.44 13.90 16.29
C LEU A 507 -36.55 13.62 17.78
N LYS A 508 -35.49 13.10 18.40
CA LYS A 508 -35.43 12.84 19.84
C LYS A 508 -35.59 14.12 20.68
N LEU A 509 -34.98 15.22 20.25
CA LEU A 509 -34.99 16.51 20.93
C LEU A 509 -36.15 17.43 20.53
N LYS A 510 -36.98 17.01 19.56
CA LYS A 510 -38.05 17.84 18.98
C LYS A 510 -37.52 19.16 18.40
N LYS A 511 -36.35 19.16 17.80
CA LYS A 511 -35.73 20.29 17.11
C LYS A 511 -35.87 20.14 15.60
N THR A 512 -35.88 21.26 14.89
CA THR A 512 -36.09 21.30 13.43
C THR A 512 -34.80 21.52 12.63
N HIS A 513 -33.72 21.93 13.27
CA HIS A 513 -32.45 22.20 12.57
C HIS A 513 -31.25 22.01 13.49
N CYS A 514 -30.12 21.72 12.88
CA CYS A 514 -28.80 21.69 13.51
C CYS A 514 -27.70 21.96 12.48
N ILE A 515 -26.50 22.16 12.99
CA ILE A 515 -25.26 22.13 12.19
C ILE A 515 -24.58 20.80 12.45
N ILE A 516 -24.21 20.09 11.39
CA ILE A 516 -23.35 18.91 11.44
C ILE A 516 -21.92 19.38 11.27
N GLU A 517 -21.13 19.29 12.31
CA GLU A 517 -19.71 19.65 12.27
C GLU A 517 -18.86 18.45 11.87
N THR A 518 -17.96 18.68 10.93
CA THR A 518 -16.94 17.68 10.50
C THR A 518 -15.57 18.36 10.52
N ASN A 519 -14.51 17.58 10.47
CA ASN A 519 -13.14 18.12 10.42
C ASN A 519 -12.85 18.99 9.19
N CYS A 520 -13.67 18.91 8.14
CA CYS A 520 -13.45 19.61 6.90
C CYS A 520 -14.40 20.78 6.66
N LYS A 521 -15.64 20.66 7.12
CA LYS A 521 -16.70 21.62 6.82
C LYS A 521 -17.91 21.43 7.75
N ASN A 522 -18.64 22.51 8.00
CA ASN A 522 -19.93 22.49 8.67
C ASN A 522 -21.07 22.45 7.65
N TYR A 523 -22.05 21.57 7.91
CA TYR A 523 -23.23 21.38 7.07
C TYR A 523 -24.50 21.71 7.86
N ARG A 524 -25.45 22.41 7.23
CA ARG A 524 -26.75 22.68 7.86
C ARG A 524 -27.72 21.55 7.53
N LEU A 525 -28.44 21.07 8.53
CA LEU A 525 -29.54 20.13 8.40
C LEU A 525 -30.82 20.80 8.86
N THR A 526 -31.84 20.74 8.04
CA THR A 526 -33.21 21.22 8.34
C THR A 526 -34.19 20.07 8.21
N LEU A 527 -35.01 19.86 9.25
CA LEU A 527 -36.06 18.85 9.29
C LEU A 527 -37.40 19.53 9.08
N MET A 528 -38.22 19.01 8.17
CA MET A 528 -39.54 19.49 7.83
C MET A 528 -40.55 18.37 8.04
N GLU A 529 -41.76 18.70 8.54
CA GLU A 529 -42.86 17.73 8.59
C GLU A 529 -43.23 17.33 7.15
N GLY A 530 -43.37 16.01 6.91
CA GLY A 530 -43.63 15.45 5.58
C GLY A 530 -45.07 15.28 5.25
#